data_0774f66aa6774c45bea8b99039730312
#
_entry.id   0774f66aa6774c45bea8b99039730312
#
_cell.length_a   1.000
_cell.length_b   1.000
_cell.length_c   1.000
_cell.angle_alpha   90.00
_cell.angle_beta   90.00
_cell.angle_gamma   90.00
#
_symmetry.space_group_name_H-M   'P 1'
#
loop_
_entity.id
_entity.type
_entity.pdbx_description
1 polymer ?
#
loop_
_entity_poly.entity_id
_entity_poly.type
_entity_poly.pdbx_seq_one_letter_code
_entity_poly.pdbx_strand_id
1 'polypeptide(L)'
;PVDLVCHSMGTCIARYLLEVLDGGAQEEQVRLLVGIGPPNNGSAMAELFNDPDLGPEVIRSLAGVFVPRDYDPNDDTIVQEFRPRSRTVAALRAAGTRDDIAYRIILAANLTATPAFFPAFDGRTWELAPDGEWRTTYAGDGIVPHTDSYLPGAGIDILPRDPGNLARNPEHYCHTGLPRNPEVVARIMEYLANPDAVPGRVSPEEV
;
A
#
# COMPACT_ATOMS: atom_id res chain seq x y z
N PRO A 1 7.12 -24.41 -5.11
CA PRO A 1 6.86 -23.09 -4.54
C PRO A 1 5.63 -22.45 -5.16
N VAL A 2 5.00 -21.54 -4.41
CA VAL A 2 3.86 -20.74 -4.85
C VAL A 2 4.27 -19.27 -4.99
N ASP A 3 3.52 -18.52 -5.79
CA ASP A 3 3.62 -17.06 -5.86
C ASP A 3 2.40 -16.44 -5.21
N LEU A 4 2.58 -15.39 -4.43
CA LEU A 4 1.52 -14.66 -3.77
C LEU A 4 1.36 -13.29 -4.42
N VAL A 5 0.13 -12.96 -4.81
CA VAL A 5 -0.24 -11.63 -5.29
C VAL A 5 -1.30 -11.08 -4.35
N CYS A 6 -0.95 -10.03 -3.65
CA CYS A 6 -1.77 -9.49 -2.57
C CYS A 6 -2.03 -8.00 -2.79
N HIS A 7 -3.19 -7.52 -2.38
CA HIS A 7 -3.56 -6.11 -2.42
C HIS A 7 -3.67 -5.54 -1.01
N SER A 8 -3.15 -4.33 -0.82
CA SER A 8 -3.35 -3.56 0.41
C SER A 8 -2.91 -4.36 1.65
N MET A 9 -3.74 -4.38 2.67
CA MET A 9 -3.60 -5.14 3.92
C MET A 9 -3.32 -6.64 3.68
N GLY A 10 -3.84 -7.23 2.60
CA GLY A 10 -3.57 -8.65 2.27
C GLY A 10 -2.09 -8.96 2.12
N THR A 11 -1.29 -8.00 1.66
CA THR A 11 0.17 -8.12 1.60
C THR A 11 0.78 -8.22 3.00
N CYS A 12 0.34 -7.40 3.93
CA CYS A 12 0.85 -7.39 5.29
C CYS A 12 0.44 -8.67 6.06
N ILE A 13 -0.75 -9.21 5.79
CA ILE A 13 -1.19 -10.50 6.33
C ILE A 13 -0.29 -11.63 5.82
N ALA A 14 0.00 -11.66 4.50
CA ALA A 14 0.91 -12.63 3.93
C ALA A 14 2.32 -12.51 4.53
N ARG A 15 2.84 -11.28 4.65
CA ARG A 15 4.12 -11.01 5.30
C ARG A 15 4.13 -11.46 6.77
N TYR A 16 3.09 -11.16 7.53
CA TYR A 16 3.01 -11.58 8.93
C TYR A 16 3.06 -13.10 9.07
N LEU A 17 2.33 -13.82 8.19
CA LEU A 17 2.41 -15.27 8.14
C LEU A 17 3.84 -15.76 7.85
N LEU A 18 4.48 -15.22 6.82
CA LEU A 18 5.77 -15.68 6.32
C LEU A 18 6.96 -15.25 7.19
N GLU A 19 6.94 -14.01 7.66
CA GLU A 19 8.08 -13.37 8.32
C GLU A 19 8.01 -13.50 9.85
N VAL A 20 6.80 -13.45 10.44
CA VAL A 20 6.62 -13.43 11.90
C VAL A 20 6.22 -14.81 12.42
N LEU A 21 5.21 -15.45 11.85
CA LEU A 21 4.69 -16.72 12.36
C LEU A 21 5.52 -17.91 11.87
N ASP A 22 5.86 -17.95 10.59
CA ASP A 22 6.65 -19.02 10.01
C ASP A 22 8.16 -18.84 10.28
N GLY A 23 8.66 -17.60 10.21
CA GLY A 23 10.04 -17.25 10.55
C GLY A 23 11.10 -18.00 9.76
N GLY A 24 10.76 -18.51 8.56
CA GLY A 24 11.65 -19.32 7.73
C GLY A 24 11.55 -20.83 7.98
N ALA A 25 10.62 -21.32 8.81
CA ALA A 25 10.44 -22.74 9.07
C ALA A 25 10.06 -23.54 7.80
N GLN A 26 9.43 -22.88 6.82
CA GLN A 26 9.04 -23.43 5.53
C GLN A 26 9.74 -22.67 4.38
N GLU A 27 11.05 -22.68 4.41
CA GLU A 27 11.86 -22.13 3.32
C GLU A 27 11.47 -22.74 1.96
N GLU A 28 11.58 -21.94 0.88
CA GLU A 28 11.32 -22.34 -0.50
C GLU A 28 9.85 -22.68 -0.84
N GLN A 29 8.89 -22.55 0.07
CA GLN A 29 7.48 -22.75 -0.25
C GLN A 29 6.90 -21.56 -1.03
N VAL A 30 7.36 -20.35 -0.75
CA VAL A 30 6.95 -19.12 -1.45
C VAL A 30 8.14 -18.55 -2.19
N ARG A 31 8.02 -18.43 -3.51
CA ARG A 31 9.08 -17.91 -4.38
C ARG A 31 9.00 -16.38 -4.52
N LEU A 32 7.79 -15.84 -4.59
CA LEU A 32 7.52 -14.44 -4.92
C LEU A 32 6.33 -13.93 -4.11
N LEU A 33 6.45 -12.71 -3.59
CA LEU A 33 5.34 -11.95 -3.05
C LEU A 33 5.25 -10.62 -3.79
N VAL A 34 4.13 -10.41 -4.50
CA VAL A 34 3.78 -9.14 -5.14
C VAL A 34 2.74 -8.43 -4.28
N GLY A 35 3.09 -7.27 -3.74
CA GLY A 35 2.19 -6.40 -3.01
C GLY A 35 1.72 -5.22 -3.87
N ILE A 36 0.41 -4.98 -3.92
CA ILE A 36 -0.21 -3.89 -4.66
C ILE A 36 -0.71 -2.87 -3.63
N GLY A 37 -0.13 -1.68 -3.57
CA GLY A 37 -0.48 -0.62 -2.64
C GLY A 37 -0.49 -1.03 -1.15
N PRO A 38 0.52 -1.77 -0.64
CA PRO A 38 0.49 -2.29 0.73
C PRO A 38 0.92 -1.23 1.76
N PRO A 39 0.27 -1.17 2.93
CA PRO A 39 0.74 -0.36 4.06
C PRO A 39 1.79 -1.13 4.89
N ASN A 40 2.96 -1.43 4.31
CA ASN A 40 4.03 -2.25 4.91
C ASN A 40 4.56 -1.72 6.25
N ASN A 41 4.46 -0.40 6.46
CA ASN A 41 4.93 0.30 7.65
C ASN A 41 3.80 0.68 8.63
N GLY A 42 2.63 0.10 8.44
CA GLY A 42 1.38 0.53 9.06
C GLY A 42 0.65 1.54 8.17
N SER A 43 -0.61 1.80 8.50
CA SER A 43 -1.49 2.63 7.69
C SER A 43 -1.67 4.01 8.32
N ALA A 44 -1.24 5.05 7.63
CA ALA A 44 -1.56 6.43 7.98
C ALA A 44 -3.08 6.64 8.05
N MET A 45 -3.85 5.99 7.15
CA MET A 45 -5.31 6.07 7.17
C MET A 45 -5.90 5.43 8.44
N ALA A 46 -5.35 4.31 8.92
CA ALA A 46 -5.78 3.70 10.18
C ALA A 46 -5.49 4.61 11.39
N GLU A 47 -4.38 5.33 11.38
CA GLU A 47 -4.07 6.33 12.40
C GLU A 47 -5.01 7.53 12.29
N LEU A 48 -5.26 8.02 11.06
CA LEU A 48 -6.11 9.17 10.76
C LEU A 48 -7.57 8.95 11.19
N PHE A 49 -8.10 7.74 11.05
CA PHE A 49 -9.43 7.39 11.56
C PHE A 49 -9.55 7.56 13.07
N ASN A 50 -8.45 7.43 13.80
CA ASN A 50 -8.39 7.61 15.25
C ASN A 50 -7.96 9.04 15.68
N ASP A 51 -7.72 9.93 14.73
CA ASP A 51 -7.43 11.33 15.03
C ASP A 51 -8.69 12.04 15.50
N PRO A 52 -8.66 12.71 16.68
CA PRO A 52 -9.87 13.32 17.24
C PRO A 52 -10.39 14.50 16.45
N ASP A 53 -9.54 15.20 15.73
CA ASP A 53 -9.89 16.41 14.99
C ASP A 53 -10.24 16.11 13.53
N LEU A 54 -9.43 15.30 12.84
CA LEU A 54 -9.56 15.00 11.41
C LEU A 54 -10.37 13.73 11.14
N GLY A 55 -10.29 12.72 12.02
CA GLY A 55 -10.90 11.42 11.83
C GLY A 55 -12.39 11.45 11.48
N PRO A 56 -13.23 12.20 12.20
CA PRO A 56 -14.67 12.24 11.92
C PRO A 56 -15.02 12.77 10.52
N GLU A 57 -14.25 13.72 10.00
CA GLU A 57 -14.47 14.27 8.64
C GLU A 57 -13.98 13.29 7.57
N VAL A 58 -12.81 12.68 7.78
CA VAL A 58 -12.22 11.68 6.88
C VAL A 58 -13.12 10.45 6.76
N ILE A 59 -13.61 9.92 7.89
CA ILE A 59 -14.57 8.79 7.91
C ILE A 59 -15.82 9.15 7.12
N ARG A 60 -16.38 10.36 7.33
CA ARG A 60 -17.55 10.83 6.60
C ARG A 60 -17.31 10.91 5.08
N SER A 61 -16.14 11.38 4.67
CA SER A 61 -15.75 11.48 3.26
C SER A 61 -15.59 10.12 2.58
N LEU A 62 -15.26 9.08 3.34
CA LEU A 62 -15.04 7.72 2.86
C LEU A 62 -16.24 6.78 3.07
N ALA A 63 -17.27 7.24 3.80
CA ALA A 63 -18.45 6.45 4.14
C ALA A 63 -19.22 5.99 2.91
N GLY A 64 -19.41 4.68 2.77
CA GLY A 64 -20.07 4.06 1.62
C GLY A 64 -19.20 3.93 0.37
N VAL A 65 -17.93 4.37 0.43
CA VAL A 65 -16.93 4.23 -0.64
C VAL A 65 -15.82 3.27 -0.18
N PHE A 66 -15.21 3.53 0.95
CA PHE A 66 -14.10 2.76 1.50
C PHE A 66 -14.42 2.13 2.86
N VAL A 67 -15.23 2.80 3.68
CA VAL A 67 -15.73 2.29 4.96
C VAL A 67 -17.26 2.24 4.98
N PRO A 68 -17.89 1.42 5.84
CA PRO A 68 -19.34 1.45 6.09
C PRO A 68 -19.83 2.84 6.49
N ARG A 69 -21.14 3.10 6.33
CA ARG A 69 -21.72 4.44 6.65
C ARG A 69 -21.75 4.76 8.13
N ASP A 70 -21.80 3.73 8.95
CA ASP A 70 -21.85 3.76 10.43
C ASP A 70 -20.55 3.23 11.04
N TYR A 71 -19.43 3.45 10.35
CA TYR A 71 -18.12 2.96 10.74
C TYR A 71 -17.61 3.64 12.00
N ASP A 72 -17.22 2.80 12.99
CA ASP A 72 -16.47 3.21 14.18
C ASP A 72 -15.09 2.52 14.18
N PRO A 73 -13.98 3.27 14.08
CA PRO A 73 -12.65 2.68 14.07
C PRO A 73 -12.28 1.97 15.37
N ASN A 74 -12.94 2.30 16.51
CA ASN A 74 -12.67 1.65 17.79
C ASN A 74 -13.18 0.19 17.83
N ASP A 75 -14.22 -0.12 17.06
CA ASP A 75 -14.77 -1.46 16.93
C ASP A 75 -14.04 -2.31 15.89
N ASP A 76 -13.13 -1.71 15.09
CA ASP A 76 -12.39 -2.38 14.04
C ASP A 76 -11.00 -2.80 14.52
N THR A 77 -10.90 -4.03 15.01
CA THR A 77 -9.63 -4.62 15.47
C THR A 77 -8.53 -4.56 14.41
N ILE A 78 -8.90 -4.74 13.12
CA ILE A 78 -7.94 -4.74 12.03
C ILE A 78 -7.33 -3.34 11.86
N VAL A 79 -8.17 -2.31 11.88
CA VAL A 79 -7.69 -0.92 11.80
C VAL A 79 -6.77 -0.60 12.97
N GLN A 80 -7.13 -1.02 14.19
CA GLN A 80 -6.27 -0.80 15.37
C GLN A 80 -4.90 -1.51 15.24
N GLU A 81 -4.89 -2.74 14.72
CA GLU A 81 -3.66 -3.52 14.52
C GLU A 81 -2.79 -3.00 13.37
N PHE A 82 -3.36 -2.21 12.43
CA PHE A 82 -2.61 -1.61 11.32
C PHE A 82 -2.13 -0.18 11.58
N ARG A 83 -2.38 0.40 12.74
CA ARG A 83 -1.80 1.69 13.12
C ARG A 83 -0.27 1.59 13.12
N PRO A 84 0.47 2.64 12.71
CA PRO A 84 1.93 2.60 12.54
C PRO A 84 2.71 2.21 13.80
N ARG A 85 2.12 2.44 14.99
CA ARG A 85 2.73 2.12 16.31
C ARG A 85 2.14 0.86 16.95
N SER A 86 1.32 0.09 16.26
CA SER A 86 0.75 -1.16 16.76
C SER A 86 1.83 -2.23 16.98
N ARG A 87 1.50 -3.23 17.80
CA ARG A 87 2.39 -4.37 18.04
C ARG A 87 2.57 -5.22 16.78
N THR A 88 1.54 -5.37 15.99
CA THR A 88 1.55 -6.12 14.71
C THR A 88 2.51 -5.48 13.71
N VAL A 89 2.42 -4.16 13.53
CA VAL A 89 3.34 -3.43 12.64
C VAL A 89 4.77 -3.44 13.18
N ALA A 90 4.96 -3.32 14.50
CA ALA A 90 6.27 -3.42 15.11
C ALA A 90 6.91 -4.80 14.89
N ALA A 91 6.13 -5.89 14.97
CA ALA A 91 6.60 -7.24 14.70
C ALA A 91 7.01 -7.42 13.24
N LEU A 92 6.22 -6.91 12.27
CA LEU A 92 6.57 -6.93 10.84
C LEU A 92 7.88 -6.18 10.54
N ARG A 93 8.07 -5.01 11.15
CA ARG A 93 9.32 -4.24 11.00
C ARG A 93 10.52 -4.96 11.58
N ALA A 94 10.34 -5.63 12.71
CA ALA A 94 11.42 -6.37 13.38
C ALA A 94 11.80 -7.63 12.64
N ALA A 95 10.85 -8.32 12.03
CA ALA A 95 11.09 -9.54 11.24
C ALA A 95 11.87 -9.23 9.95
N GLY A 96 11.54 -8.12 9.28
CA GLY A 96 12.11 -7.77 7.98
C GLY A 96 11.64 -8.70 6.86
N THR A 97 12.34 -8.66 5.73
CA THR A 97 12.09 -9.54 4.58
C THR A 97 12.93 -10.81 4.66
N ARG A 98 12.44 -11.88 4.05
CA ARG A 98 13.18 -13.15 3.93
C ARG A 98 14.04 -13.15 2.67
N ASP A 99 15.25 -13.70 2.74
CA ASP A 99 16.18 -13.74 1.63
C ASP A 99 15.79 -14.78 0.54
N ASP A 100 14.98 -15.79 0.90
CA ASP A 100 14.49 -16.82 -0.01
C ASP A 100 13.24 -16.41 -0.81
N ILE A 101 12.66 -15.25 -0.53
CA ILE A 101 11.46 -14.73 -1.19
C ILE A 101 11.79 -13.46 -1.98
N ALA A 102 11.41 -13.41 -3.26
CA ALA A 102 11.46 -12.18 -4.03
C ALA A 102 10.28 -11.28 -3.66
N TYR A 103 10.54 -10.08 -3.17
CA TYR A 103 9.50 -9.08 -2.86
C TYR A 103 9.40 -8.06 -3.97
N ARG A 104 8.18 -7.82 -4.45
CA ARG A 104 7.86 -6.81 -5.46
C ARG A 104 6.68 -5.97 -5.00
N ILE A 105 6.83 -4.66 -4.99
CA ILE A 105 5.81 -3.72 -4.53
C ILE A 105 5.41 -2.82 -5.69
N ILE A 106 4.12 -2.78 -6.00
CA ILE A 106 3.55 -1.93 -7.04
C ILE A 106 2.76 -0.82 -6.35
N LEU A 107 3.16 0.42 -6.60
CA LEU A 107 2.58 1.63 -6.06
C LEU A 107 1.95 2.47 -7.17
N ALA A 108 1.09 3.40 -6.79
CA ALA A 108 0.60 4.42 -7.71
C ALA A 108 0.87 5.83 -7.19
N ALA A 109 0.94 6.78 -8.10
CA ALA A 109 1.06 8.20 -7.80
C ALA A 109 0.15 9.03 -8.70
N ASN A 110 -0.41 10.10 -8.16
CA ASN A 110 -1.17 11.07 -8.94
C ASN A 110 -0.25 12.10 -9.60
N LEU A 111 0.47 11.67 -10.64
CA LEU A 111 1.48 12.48 -11.32
C LEU A 111 0.94 13.76 -11.98
N THR A 112 -0.36 13.87 -12.18
CA THR A 112 -1.01 15.02 -12.83
C THR A 112 -1.79 15.89 -11.85
N ALA A 113 -1.76 15.57 -10.57
CA ALA A 113 -2.49 16.25 -9.50
C ALA A 113 -4.00 16.40 -9.81
N THR A 114 -4.57 15.43 -10.54
CA THR A 114 -5.99 15.49 -10.90
C THR A 114 -6.90 15.08 -9.73
N PRO A 115 -7.92 15.88 -9.38
CA PRO A 115 -8.90 15.52 -8.35
C PRO A 115 -9.66 14.21 -8.66
N ALA A 116 -9.84 13.90 -9.95
CA ALA A 116 -10.54 12.69 -10.39
C ALA A 116 -9.83 11.38 -10.01
N PHE A 117 -8.55 11.45 -9.64
CA PHE A 117 -7.77 10.31 -9.16
C PHE A 117 -8.38 9.69 -7.89
N PHE A 118 -8.69 10.52 -6.91
CA PHE A 118 -9.37 10.14 -5.67
C PHE A 118 -10.20 11.31 -5.15
N PRO A 119 -11.46 11.45 -5.59
CA PRO A 119 -12.28 12.64 -5.33
C PRO A 119 -12.51 12.96 -3.85
N ALA A 120 -12.53 11.97 -2.97
CA ALA A 120 -12.73 12.17 -1.53
C ALA A 120 -11.68 13.08 -0.89
N PHE A 121 -10.46 13.14 -1.47
CA PHE A 121 -9.33 13.93 -0.97
C PHE A 121 -8.72 14.83 -2.05
N ASP A 122 -9.51 15.25 -3.01
CA ASP A 122 -9.09 16.14 -4.10
C ASP A 122 -7.84 15.60 -4.85
N GLY A 123 -7.81 14.28 -5.07
CA GLY A 123 -6.72 13.56 -5.74
C GLY A 123 -5.47 13.34 -4.89
N ARG A 124 -5.51 13.66 -3.60
CA ARG A 124 -4.38 13.54 -2.67
C ARG A 124 -4.47 12.27 -1.83
N THR A 125 -3.37 11.97 -1.17
CA THR A 125 -3.25 10.91 -0.18
C THR A 125 -2.78 11.53 1.13
N TRP A 126 -3.39 11.15 2.24
CA TRP A 126 -2.94 11.56 3.56
C TRP A 126 -1.70 10.78 3.98
N GLU A 127 -0.74 11.48 4.61
CA GLU A 127 0.43 10.87 5.22
C GLU A 127 0.69 11.45 6.61
N LEU A 128 1.22 10.62 7.48
CA LEU A 128 1.74 11.03 8.79
C LEU A 128 3.24 11.26 8.66
N ALA A 129 3.66 12.51 8.73
CA ALA A 129 5.06 12.87 8.62
C ALA A 129 5.87 12.43 9.86
N PRO A 130 7.21 12.30 9.75
CA PRO A 130 8.06 11.88 10.87
C PRO A 130 7.97 12.79 12.11
N ASP A 131 7.63 14.07 11.94
CA ASP A 131 7.39 15.03 13.00
C ASP A 131 6.04 14.86 13.71
N GLY A 132 5.20 13.94 13.20
CA GLY A 132 3.86 13.65 13.73
C GLY A 132 2.74 14.54 13.14
N GLU A 133 3.08 15.42 12.22
CA GLU A 133 2.10 16.30 11.58
C GLU A 133 1.43 15.61 10.39
N TRP A 134 0.14 15.88 10.22
CA TRP A 134 -0.61 15.41 9.06
C TRP A 134 -0.31 16.26 7.83
N ARG A 135 -0.05 15.61 6.73
CA ARG A 135 0.17 16.22 5.42
C ARG A 135 -0.60 15.49 4.33
N THR A 136 -0.69 16.12 3.17
CA THR A 136 -1.22 15.45 1.97
C THR A 136 -0.19 15.47 0.88
N THR A 137 -0.13 14.37 0.12
CA THR A 137 0.82 14.17 -0.97
C THR A 137 0.13 13.66 -2.22
N TYR A 138 0.78 13.76 -3.37
CA TYR A 138 0.41 13.07 -4.61
C TYR A 138 1.19 11.73 -4.78
N ALA A 139 2.17 11.47 -3.92
CA ALA A 139 2.91 10.22 -3.85
C ALA A 139 2.13 9.19 -3.02
N GLY A 140 1.12 8.60 -3.65
CA GLY A 140 0.22 7.63 -3.04
C GLY A 140 -0.99 7.36 -3.93
N ASP A 141 -1.81 6.41 -3.53
CA ASP A 141 -2.95 5.90 -4.30
C ASP A 141 -4.32 6.43 -3.82
N GLY A 142 -4.31 7.47 -3.00
CA GLY A 142 -5.49 8.07 -2.37
C GLY A 142 -5.75 7.55 -0.95
N ILE A 143 -5.30 6.34 -0.62
CA ILE A 143 -5.45 5.71 0.71
C ILE A 143 -4.10 5.45 1.35
N VAL A 144 -3.13 4.92 0.60
CA VAL A 144 -1.81 4.52 1.11
C VAL A 144 -0.74 5.41 0.49
N PRO A 145 -0.04 6.23 1.28
CA PRO A 145 1.11 7.01 0.81
C PRO A 145 2.32 6.09 0.59
N HIS A 146 3.26 6.53 -0.23
CA HIS A 146 4.47 5.76 -0.51
C HIS A 146 5.30 5.50 0.76
N THR A 147 5.29 6.42 1.72
CA THR A 147 5.96 6.27 3.03
C THR A 147 5.48 5.06 3.82
N ASP A 148 4.18 4.73 3.72
CA ASP A 148 3.61 3.54 4.36
C ASP A 148 3.97 2.25 3.61
N SER A 149 4.19 2.36 2.29
CA SER A 149 4.39 1.20 1.41
C SER A 149 5.83 0.74 1.30
N TYR A 150 6.80 1.62 1.56
CA TYR A 150 8.22 1.31 1.41
C TYR A 150 8.62 0.05 2.19
N LEU A 151 9.34 -0.86 1.52
CA LEU A 151 9.83 -2.09 2.11
C LEU A 151 11.30 -2.27 1.72
N PRO A 152 12.23 -2.23 2.70
CA PRO A 152 13.65 -2.43 2.43
C PRO A 152 13.90 -3.79 1.76
N GLY A 153 14.73 -3.81 0.73
CA GLY A 153 15.06 -5.03 -0.03
C GLY A 153 14.04 -5.44 -1.09
N ALA A 154 12.86 -4.82 -1.14
CA ALA A 154 11.89 -5.08 -2.20
C ALA A 154 12.18 -4.28 -3.47
N GLY A 155 11.83 -4.85 -4.62
CA GLY A 155 11.75 -4.10 -5.88
C GLY A 155 10.46 -3.28 -5.92
N ILE A 156 10.55 -1.99 -6.16
CA ILE A 156 9.42 -1.06 -6.16
C ILE A 156 9.15 -0.54 -7.57
N ASP A 157 7.90 -0.66 -8.03
CA ASP A 157 7.39 0.00 -9.23
C ASP A 157 6.39 1.09 -8.84
N ILE A 158 6.51 2.27 -9.43
CA ILE A 158 5.50 3.32 -9.32
C ILE A 158 4.80 3.52 -10.67
N LEU A 159 3.48 3.49 -10.64
CA LEU A 159 2.62 3.61 -11.80
C LEU A 159 1.76 4.89 -11.71
N PRO A 160 1.34 5.44 -12.86
CA PRO A 160 1.66 5.01 -14.22
C PRO A 160 3.09 5.38 -14.62
N ARG A 161 3.66 4.62 -15.56
CA ARG A 161 4.92 5.00 -16.21
C ARG A 161 4.72 6.09 -17.25
N ASP A 162 3.54 6.15 -17.87
CA ASP A 162 3.11 7.20 -18.79
C ASP A 162 2.00 8.04 -18.15
N PRO A 163 2.24 9.31 -17.83
CA PRO A 163 1.21 10.22 -17.30
C PRO A 163 -0.04 10.33 -18.19
N GLY A 164 0.08 10.07 -19.50
CA GLY A 164 -1.04 10.03 -20.41
C GLY A 164 -2.05 8.92 -20.11
N ASN A 165 -1.62 7.83 -19.48
CA ASN A 165 -2.51 6.76 -19.02
C ASN A 165 -3.37 7.24 -17.84
N LEU A 166 -2.75 7.96 -16.90
CA LEU A 166 -3.45 8.56 -15.78
C LEU A 166 -4.49 9.60 -16.24
N ALA A 167 -4.12 10.45 -17.20
CA ALA A 167 -5.02 11.47 -17.70
C ALA A 167 -6.29 10.90 -18.34
N ARG A 168 -6.21 9.69 -18.91
CA ARG A 168 -7.37 9.01 -19.53
C ARG A 168 -8.28 8.30 -18.54
N ASN A 169 -7.71 7.67 -17.51
CA ASN A 169 -8.44 6.84 -16.54
C ASN A 169 -7.84 6.99 -15.14
N PRO A 170 -7.95 8.17 -14.51
CA PRO A 170 -7.30 8.43 -13.22
C PRO A 170 -7.78 7.50 -12.11
N GLU A 171 -9.05 7.10 -12.13
CA GLU A 171 -9.66 6.20 -11.13
C GLU A 171 -9.08 4.78 -11.16
N HIS A 172 -8.45 4.36 -12.26
CA HIS A 172 -7.79 3.05 -12.34
C HIS A 172 -6.50 2.98 -11.49
N TYR A 173 -5.94 4.13 -11.14
CA TYR A 173 -4.71 4.22 -10.35
C TYR A 173 -4.95 4.53 -8.87
N CYS A 174 -6.21 4.79 -8.47
CA CYS A 174 -6.53 4.88 -7.05
C CYS A 174 -6.53 3.50 -6.38
N HIS A 175 -6.43 3.47 -5.07
CA HIS A 175 -6.27 2.26 -4.26
C HIS A 175 -7.22 1.12 -4.64
N THR A 176 -8.51 1.41 -4.78
CA THR A 176 -9.53 0.42 -5.12
C THR A 176 -9.53 0.01 -6.60
N GLY A 177 -8.92 0.82 -7.47
CA GLY A 177 -8.76 0.59 -8.90
C GLY A 177 -7.57 -0.31 -9.24
N LEU A 178 -6.49 -0.22 -8.46
CA LEU A 178 -5.21 -0.90 -8.73
C LEU A 178 -5.32 -2.39 -9.07
N PRO A 179 -6.10 -3.23 -8.36
CA PRO A 179 -6.17 -4.65 -8.67
C PRO A 179 -6.79 -4.98 -10.04
N ARG A 180 -7.47 -4.01 -10.65
CA ARG A 180 -8.11 -4.13 -11.97
C ARG A 180 -7.44 -3.33 -13.05
N ASN A 181 -6.39 -2.58 -12.70
CA ASN A 181 -5.65 -1.76 -13.64
C ASN A 181 -4.84 -2.64 -14.60
N PRO A 182 -5.01 -2.50 -15.93
CA PRO A 182 -4.30 -3.31 -16.92
C PRO A 182 -2.77 -3.19 -16.84
N GLU A 183 -2.23 -2.01 -16.49
CA GLU A 183 -0.79 -1.78 -16.33
C GLU A 183 -0.25 -2.53 -15.11
N VAL A 184 -1.01 -2.52 -13.99
CA VAL A 184 -0.70 -3.32 -12.79
C VAL A 184 -0.72 -4.81 -13.12
N VAL A 185 -1.77 -5.29 -13.80
CA VAL A 185 -1.90 -6.70 -14.19
C VAL A 185 -0.75 -7.12 -15.11
N ALA A 186 -0.41 -6.30 -16.11
CA ALA A 186 0.72 -6.59 -16.99
C ALA A 186 2.03 -6.70 -16.20
N ARG A 187 2.24 -5.82 -15.24
CA ARG A 187 3.45 -5.85 -14.39
C ARG A 187 3.51 -7.07 -13.48
N ILE A 188 2.37 -7.48 -12.92
CA ILE A 188 2.28 -8.73 -12.15
C ILE A 188 2.66 -9.93 -13.02
N MET A 189 2.15 -10.01 -14.25
CA MET A 189 2.46 -11.10 -15.18
C MET A 189 3.94 -11.16 -15.54
N GLU A 190 4.62 -10.02 -15.67
CA GLU A 190 6.06 -9.98 -15.86
C GLU A 190 6.81 -10.57 -14.65
N TYR A 191 6.43 -10.22 -13.42
CA TYR A 191 7.03 -10.76 -12.20
C TYR A 191 6.76 -12.25 -12.01
N LEU A 192 5.56 -12.72 -12.33
CA LEU A 192 5.25 -14.16 -12.29
C LEU A 192 6.08 -14.97 -13.29
N ALA A 193 6.36 -14.39 -14.47
CA ALA A 193 7.23 -14.99 -15.47
C ALA A 193 8.72 -14.93 -15.09
N ASN A 194 9.15 -13.83 -14.48
CA ASN A 194 10.54 -13.61 -14.05
C ASN A 194 10.56 -12.78 -12.75
N PRO A 195 10.69 -13.42 -11.57
CA PRO A 195 10.76 -12.72 -10.29
C PRO A 195 11.91 -11.72 -10.19
N ASP A 196 12.98 -11.90 -10.97
CA ASP A 196 14.14 -11.00 -11.01
C ASP A 196 13.99 -9.88 -12.04
N ALA A 197 12.84 -9.78 -12.72
CA ALA A 197 12.56 -8.66 -13.61
C ALA A 197 12.80 -7.34 -12.88
N VAL A 198 13.62 -6.48 -13.51
CA VAL A 198 14.04 -5.21 -12.88
C VAL A 198 12.81 -4.31 -12.75
N PRO A 199 12.48 -3.83 -11.53
CA PRO A 199 11.48 -2.80 -11.35
C PRO A 199 11.87 -1.56 -12.16
N GLY A 200 10.87 -0.83 -12.65
CA GLY A 200 11.12 0.52 -13.11
C GLY A 200 11.65 1.30 -11.89
N ARG A 201 12.94 1.58 -11.86
CA ARG A 201 13.60 2.20 -10.71
C ARG A 201 12.96 3.54 -10.41
N VAL A 202 12.43 3.64 -9.20
CA VAL A 202 12.31 4.92 -8.53
C VAL A 202 13.41 4.96 -7.48
N SER A 203 14.21 6.01 -7.46
CA SER A 203 15.16 6.19 -6.37
C SER A 203 14.39 6.44 -5.07
N PRO A 204 14.94 6.08 -3.90
CA PRO A 204 14.34 6.44 -2.61
C PRO A 204 14.10 7.94 -2.43
N GLU A 205 14.74 8.78 -3.24
CA GLU A 205 14.62 10.25 -3.26
C GLU A 205 13.40 10.73 -4.06
N GLU A 206 12.75 9.84 -4.83
CA GLU A 206 11.55 10.12 -5.63
C GLU A 206 10.26 9.58 -4.98
N VAL A 207 10.36 9.02 -3.77
CA VAL A 207 9.25 8.49 -2.97
C VAL A 207 8.91 9.43 -1.82
#